data_7f60645d3652782484026e1194bf6ed8
#
_entry.id   7f60645d3652782484026e1194bf6ed8
#
_cell.length_a   1.000
_cell.length_b   1.000
_cell.length_c   1.000
_cell.angle_alpha   90.00
_cell.angle_beta   90.00
_cell.angle_gamma   90.00
#
_symmetry.space_group_name_H-M   'P 1'
#
loop_
_entity.id
_entity.type
_entity.pdbx_description
1 polymer ?
#
loop_
_entity_poly.entity_id
_entity_poly.type
_entity_poly.pdbx_seq_one_letter_code
_entity_poly.pdbx_strand_id
1 'polypeptide(L)'
;HGGIEYRRGEPDVKNVLYCRESVTVDLPQGDYNKVYILASSSRGDRKAVFDIDGRKYEAVVPYYSGFRAQWAWADKTKSFVKDGTIAHIGNHRHKMNGRNDAYTFTYLYRLGFDIAPGAGKLTLPEDADINIFAITVSGNRIDGTRWACEPRALPVIE
;
A
#
# COMPACT_ATOMS: atom_id res chain seq x y z
N HIS A 1 -3.33 8.18 7.62
CA HIS A 1 -1.88 7.99 7.76
C HIS A 1 -1.13 9.03 6.95
N GLY A 2 -0.18 9.74 7.60
CA GLY A 2 0.60 10.80 6.93
C GLY A 2 -0.25 11.98 6.42
N GLY A 3 -1.36 12.32 7.09
CA GLY A 3 -2.28 13.38 6.67
C GLY A 3 -3.20 13.01 5.49
N ILE A 4 -3.13 11.77 5.01
CA ILE A 4 -3.99 11.29 3.93
C ILE A 4 -5.21 10.58 4.54
N GLU A 5 -6.40 11.03 4.16
CA GLU A 5 -7.65 10.40 4.54
C GLU A 5 -8.02 9.27 3.59
N TYR A 6 -8.44 8.15 4.17
CA TYR A 6 -8.95 7.00 3.44
C TYR A 6 -10.38 6.72 3.89
N ARG A 7 -11.32 6.83 2.96
CA ARG A 7 -12.69 6.38 3.21
C ARG A 7 -12.78 4.90 2.88
N ARG A 8 -12.98 4.08 3.89
CA ARG A 8 -13.24 2.64 3.74
C ARG A 8 -14.75 2.43 3.64
N GLY A 9 -15.17 1.33 3.02
CA GLY A 9 -16.56 0.91 3.04
C GLY A 9 -17.04 0.56 4.45
N GLU A 10 -18.34 0.45 4.62
CA GLU A 10 -18.98 0.08 5.89
C GLU A 10 -18.47 -1.29 6.36
N PRO A 11 -18.34 -1.50 7.70
CA PRO A 11 -18.06 -2.83 8.23
C PRO A 11 -19.17 -3.82 7.86
N ASP A 12 -18.84 -5.09 7.83
CA ASP A 12 -19.77 -6.22 7.60
C ASP A 12 -20.44 -6.28 6.22
N VAL A 13 -20.02 -5.44 5.27
CA VAL A 13 -20.40 -5.50 3.86
C VAL A 13 -19.18 -5.79 2.98
N LYS A 14 -19.40 -6.02 1.70
CA LYS A 14 -18.31 -6.16 0.72
C LYS A 14 -17.62 -4.80 0.53
N ASN A 15 -16.57 -4.54 1.28
CA ASN A 15 -15.84 -3.29 1.34
C ASN A 15 -14.39 -3.40 0.84
N VAL A 16 -14.06 -4.51 0.17
CA VAL A 16 -12.76 -4.77 -0.45
C VAL A 16 -12.97 -5.14 -1.90
N LEU A 17 -12.23 -4.53 -2.79
CA LEU A 17 -12.21 -4.88 -4.20
C LEU A 17 -11.10 -5.89 -4.44
N TYR A 18 -11.47 -7.06 -4.95
CA TYR A 18 -10.55 -8.10 -5.39
C TYR A 18 -10.24 -7.90 -6.86
N CYS A 19 -8.97 -7.78 -7.21
CA CYS A 19 -8.53 -7.54 -8.59
C CYS A 19 -8.55 -8.82 -9.45
N ARG A 20 -9.65 -9.59 -9.41
CA ARG A 20 -9.80 -10.87 -10.18
C ARG A 20 -9.90 -10.64 -11.67
N GLU A 21 -10.34 -9.48 -12.07
CA GLU A 21 -10.50 -9.02 -13.43
C GLU A 21 -10.05 -7.56 -13.51
N SER A 22 -9.78 -7.08 -14.70
CA SER A 22 -9.40 -5.68 -14.90
C SER A 22 -10.58 -4.77 -14.59
N VAL A 23 -10.42 -3.93 -13.59
CA VAL A 23 -11.43 -2.94 -13.15
C VAL A 23 -10.89 -1.54 -13.39
N THR A 24 -11.66 -0.72 -14.08
CA THR A 24 -11.36 0.71 -14.23
C THR A 24 -12.25 1.52 -13.31
N VAL A 25 -11.64 2.40 -12.53
CA VAL A 25 -12.29 3.32 -11.58
C VAL A 25 -12.14 4.73 -12.12
N ASP A 26 -13.25 5.47 -12.17
CA ASP A 26 -13.23 6.89 -12.49
C ASP A 26 -12.68 7.66 -11.28
N LEU A 27 -11.68 8.50 -11.54
CA LEU A 27 -11.13 9.41 -10.54
C LEU A 27 -11.97 10.70 -10.50
N PRO A 28 -12.16 11.30 -9.32
CA PRO A 28 -12.89 12.57 -9.22
C PRO A 28 -12.18 13.66 -10.01
N GLN A 29 -12.96 14.53 -10.64
CA GLN A 29 -12.43 15.69 -11.34
C GLN A 29 -11.85 16.69 -10.35
N GLY A 30 -10.71 17.26 -10.67
CA GLY A 30 -10.04 18.26 -9.84
C GLY A 30 -8.56 18.42 -10.18
N ASP A 31 -7.92 19.38 -9.52
CA ASP A 31 -6.48 19.62 -9.66
C ASP A 31 -5.71 18.68 -8.71
N TYR A 32 -5.73 17.38 -9.04
CA TYR A 32 -5.00 16.36 -8.32
C TYR A 32 -3.69 16.03 -9.04
N ASN A 33 -2.65 15.78 -8.26
CA ASN A 33 -1.34 15.39 -8.77
C ASN A 33 -0.83 14.07 -8.18
N LYS A 34 -1.61 13.44 -7.30
CA LYS A 34 -1.28 12.15 -6.68
C LYS A 34 -2.51 11.26 -6.52
N VAL A 35 -2.28 9.97 -6.72
CA VAL A 35 -3.21 8.90 -6.32
C VAL A 35 -2.55 8.05 -5.25
N TYR A 36 -3.28 7.80 -4.17
CA TYR A 36 -2.89 6.87 -3.12
C TYR A 36 -3.84 5.69 -3.11
N ILE A 37 -3.28 4.50 -3.05
CA ILE A 37 -4.03 3.25 -3.02
C ILE A 37 -3.69 2.52 -1.72
N LEU A 38 -4.70 2.17 -0.96
CA LEU A 38 -4.57 1.31 0.21
C LEU A 38 -4.79 -0.13 -0.23
N ALA A 39 -3.75 -0.94 -0.18
CA ALA A 39 -3.75 -2.28 -0.73
C ALA A 39 -2.97 -3.28 0.12
N SER A 40 -3.24 -4.55 -0.10
CA SER A 40 -2.39 -5.65 0.35
C SER A 40 -2.59 -6.88 -0.54
N SER A 41 -1.63 -7.80 -0.51
CA SER A 41 -1.76 -9.08 -1.19
C SER A 41 -2.15 -10.19 -0.21
N SER A 42 -2.96 -11.14 -0.67
CA SER A 42 -3.35 -12.33 0.09
C SER A 42 -2.35 -13.49 -0.01
N ARG A 43 -1.43 -13.48 -1.00
CA ARG A 43 -0.43 -14.53 -1.23
C ARG A 43 0.91 -13.96 -1.65
N GLY A 44 1.83 -13.78 -0.67
CA GLY A 44 3.16 -13.25 -0.94
C GLY A 44 3.12 -11.83 -1.51
N ASP A 45 4.28 -11.29 -1.79
CA ASP A 45 4.39 -9.96 -2.42
C ASP A 45 4.10 -10.09 -3.91
N ARG A 46 3.26 -9.20 -4.47
CA ARG A 46 2.82 -9.22 -5.88
C ARG A 46 3.35 -8.01 -6.62
N LYS A 47 4.02 -8.24 -7.76
CA LYS A 47 4.32 -7.16 -8.71
C LYS A 47 3.05 -6.83 -9.49
N ALA A 48 2.70 -5.57 -9.55
CA ALA A 48 1.48 -5.09 -10.17
C ALA A 48 1.73 -3.88 -11.05
N VAL A 49 0.93 -3.74 -12.09
CA VAL A 49 0.91 -2.58 -12.97
C VAL A 49 -0.43 -1.90 -12.83
N PHE A 50 -0.42 -0.65 -12.42
CA PHE A 50 -1.59 0.23 -12.39
C PHE A 50 -1.51 1.13 -13.62
N ASP A 51 -2.62 1.30 -14.33
CA ASP A 51 -2.68 2.18 -15.50
C ASP A 51 -3.53 3.41 -15.17
N ILE A 52 -2.95 4.59 -15.29
CA ILE A 52 -3.66 5.85 -15.07
C ILE A 52 -3.64 6.64 -16.39
N ASP A 53 -4.80 6.69 -17.05
CA ASP A 53 -4.99 7.31 -18.37
C ASP A 53 -3.93 6.88 -19.41
N GLY A 54 -3.60 5.58 -19.46
CA GLY A 54 -2.63 5.00 -20.38
C GLY A 54 -1.18 5.05 -19.90
N ARG A 55 -0.90 5.71 -18.78
CA ARG A 55 0.43 5.67 -18.16
C ARG A 55 0.52 4.55 -17.14
N LYS A 56 1.51 3.67 -17.32
CA LYS A 56 1.74 2.50 -16.47
C LYS A 56 2.64 2.83 -15.28
N TYR A 57 2.23 2.38 -14.10
CA TYR A 57 2.95 2.51 -12.84
C TYR A 57 3.17 1.13 -12.25
N GLU A 58 4.42 0.73 -12.15
CA GLU A 58 4.80 -0.54 -11.54
C GLU A 58 4.95 -0.36 -10.02
N ALA A 59 4.41 -1.30 -9.27
CA ALA A 59 4.56 -1.33 -7.82
C ALA A 59 4.57 -2.76 -7.29
N VAL A 60 5.15 -2.94 -6.11
CA VAL A 60 4.97 -4.18 -5.34
C VAL A 60 3.84 -3.96 -4.34
N VAL A 61 2.84 -4.83 -4.39
CA VAL A 61 1.79 -4.93 -3.37
C VAL A 61 2.22 -5.97 -2.36
N PRO A 62 2.64 -5.57 -1.14
CA PRO A 62 3.20 -6.52 -0.20
C PRO A 62 2.14 -7.44 0.41
N TYR A 63 2.57 -8.61 0.82
CA TYR A 63 1.75 -9.58 1.54
C TYR A 63 1.22 -9.00 2.84
N TYR A 64 -0.08 -9.21 3.08
CA TYR A 64 -0.82 -8.60 4.19
C TYR A 64 -0.33 -9.03 5.58
N SER A 65 0.50 -10.06 5.70
CA SER A 65 0.93 -10.62 6.99
C SER A 65 2.40 -11.07 6.92
N GLY A 66 2.91 -11.62 8.02
CA GLY A 66 4.28 -12.15 8.11
C GLY A 66 5.29 -11.11 8.62
N PHE A 67 6.57 -11.46 8.50
CA PHE A 67 7.65 -10.62 9.01
C PHE A 67 7.89 -9.40 8.10
N ARG A 68 8.02 -8.24 8.72
CA ARG A 68 8.45 -7.01 8.05
C ARG A 68 9.95 -6.98 7.80
N ALA A 69 10.70 -7.62 8.66
CA ALA A 69 12.13 -7.81 8.52
C ALA A 69 12.53 -9.11 9.19
N GLN A 70 13.57 -9.71 8.70
CA GLN A 70 14.13 -10.91 9.30
C GLN A 70 15.65 -10.84 9.26
N TRP A 71 16.26 -11.10 10.38
CA TRP A 71 17.70 -11.27 10.51
C TRP A 71 18.05 -12.73 10.29
N ALA A 72 18.99 -13.01 9.40
CA ALA A 72 19.55 -14.35 9.21
C ALA A 72 20.98 -14.41 9.79
N TRP A 73 21.12 -15.06 10.92
CA TRP A 73 22.41 -15.17 11.62
C TRP A 73 23.49 -15.89 10.81
N ALA A 74 23.11 -16.99 10.17
CA ALA A 74 24.05 -17.84 9.41
C ALA A 74 24.35 -17.32 8.01
N ASP A 75 23.41 -16.57 7.40
CA ASP A 75 23.51 -16.11 6.05
C ASP A 75 22.83 -14.73 5.90
N LYS A 76 23.66 -13.69 5.95
CA LYS A 76 23.19 -12.29 5.85
C LYS A 76 22.48 -11.98 4.54
N THR A 77 22.71 -12.77 3.50
CA THR A 77 22.03 -12.60 2.20
C THR A 77 20.54 -12.95 2.28
N LYS A 78 20.15 -13.71 3.30
CA LYS A 78 18.74 -14.04 3.58
C LYS A 78 18.05 -13.05 4.50
N SER A 79 18.79 -12.08 5.06
CA SER A 79 18.20 -10.98 5.80
C SER A 79 17.43 -10.08 4.85
N PHE A 80 16.25 -9.63 5.27
CA PHE A 80 15.45 -8.72 4.46
C PHE A 80 14.72 -7.71 5.33
N VAL A 81 14.40 -6.57 4.71
CA VAL A 81 13.39 -5.62 5.18
C VAL A 81 12.37 -5.50 4.05
N LYS A 82 11.10 -5.74 4.37
CA LYS A 82 10.01 -5.63 3.40
C LYS A 82 9.79 -4.17 3.03
N ASP A 83 9.87 -3.88 1.76
CA ASP A 83 9.56 -2.56 1.22
C ASP A 83 8.05 -2.26 1.32
N GLY A 84 7.71 -0.98 1.41
CA GLY A 84 6.33 -0.50 1.45
C GLY A 84 5.99 0.33 2.68
N THR A 85 5.19 1.35 2.47
CA THR A 85 4.68 2.22 3.54
C THR A 85 3.46 1.59 4.19
N ILE A 86 3.55 1.26 5.48
CA ILE A 86 2.42 0.74 6.24
C ILE A 86 1.46 1.89 6.58
N ALA A 87 0.21 1.75 6.20
CA ALA A 87 -0.87 2.67 6.55
C ALA A 87 -1.68 2.21 7.77
N HIS A 88 -1.80 0.88 7.96
CA HIS A 88 -2.54 0.31 9.08
C HIS A 88 -1.94 -1.01 9.54
N ILE A 89 -1.99 -1.26 10.85
CA ILE A 89 -1.55 -2.51 11.47
C ILE A 89 -2.71 -3.08 12.26
N GLY A 90 -3.10 -4.31 11.91
CA GLY A 90 -3.99 -5.12 12.74
C GLY A 90 -3.18 -6.04 13.65
N ASN A 91 -3.66 -6.25 14.86
CA ASN A 91 -2.95 -7.01 15.90
C ASN A 91 -3.27 -8.52 15.91
N HIS A 92 -4.16 -8.97 15.03
CA HIS A 92 -4.52 -10.38 14.89
C HIS A 92 -5.04 -10.66 13.46
N ARG A 93 -5.12 -11.94 13.17
CA ARG A 93 -5.74 -12.45 11.94
C ARG A 93 -6.91 -13.37 12.34
N HIS A 94 -8.00 -13.29 11.61
CA HIS A 94 -9.09 -14.25 11.74
C HIS A 94 -8.76 -15.55 11.01
N LYS A 95 -8.96 -16.67 11.67
CA LYS A 95 -8.87 -18.01 11.07
C LYS A 95 -10.22 -18.41 10.50
N MET A 96 -10.23 -19.35 9.56
CA MET A 96 -11.47 -19.88 8.94
C MET A 96 -12.45 -20.48 9.95
N ASN A 97 -11.96 -20.92 11.12
CA ASN A 97 -12.80 -21.46 12.20
C ASN A 97 -13.36 -20.40 13.15
N GLY A 98 -13.28 -19.11 12.77
CA GLY A 98 -13.76 -17.96 13.56
C GLY A 98 -12.90 -17.56 14.75
N ARG A 99 -11.77 -18.27 15.02
CA ARG A 99 -10.86 -17.90 16.10
C ARG A 99 -9.86 -16.86 15.64
N ASN A 100 -9.41 -16.03 16.57
CA ASN A 100 -8.34 -15.09 16.32
C ASN A 100 -6.97 -15.79 16.40
N ASP A 101 -6.11 -15.45 15.45
CA ASP A 101 -4.69 -15.79 15.46
C ASP A 101 -3.96 -14.59 16.08
N ALA A 102 -3.95 -14.55 17.41
CA ALA A 102 -3.37 -13.45 18.16
C ALA A 102 -1.87 -13.31 17.83
N TYR A 103 -1.39 -12.06 17.88
CA TYR A 103 0.01 -11.71 17.57
C TYR A 103 0.46 -12.02 16.14
N THR A 104 -0.45 -12.43 15.26
CA THR A 104 -0.20 -12.48 13.82
C THR A 104 -0.61 -11.15 13.22
N PHE A 105 0.33 -10.23 13.14
CA PHE A 105 0.08 -8.90 12.62
C PHE A 105 -0.35 -8.92 11.17
N THR A 106 -1.29 -8.03 10.84
CA THR A 106 -1.76 -7.79 9.48
C THR A 106 -1.49 -6.35 9.09
N TYR A 107 -1.24 -6.13 7.81
CA TYR A 107 -0.81 -4.83 7.32
C TYR A 107 -1.63 -4.40 6.10
N LEU A 108 -2.02 -3.13 6.07
CA LEU A 108 -2.42 -2.45 4.85
C LEU A 108 -1.29 -1.50 4.44
N TYR A 109 -0.97 -1.51 3.16
CA TYR A 109 0.10 -0.71 2.59
C TYR A 109 -0.45 0.44 1.76
N ARG A 110 0.21 1.59 1.84
CA ARG A 110 -0.02 2.73 0.99
C ARG A 110 0.89 2.64 -0.23
N LEU A 111 0.31 2.57 -1.40
CA LEU A 111 0.98 2.85 -2.67
C LEU A 111 0.67 4.31 -3.04
N GLY A 112 1.63 5.02 -3.62
CA GLY A 112 1.46 6.40 -4.05
C GLY A 112 2.05 6.61 -5.43
N PHE A 113 1.28 7.26 -6.32
CA PHE A 113 1.68 7.55 -7.69
C PHE A 113 1.53 9.02 -7.98
N ASP A 114 2.57 9.62 -8.59
CA ASP A 114 2.47 10.96 -9.14
C ASP A 114 1.74 10.89 -10.49
N ILE A 115 0.66 11.65 -10.62
CA ILE A 115 -0.21 11.65 -11.79
C ILE A 115 -0.20 13.01 -12.48
N ALA A 116 -0.54 13.03 -13.76
CA ALA A 116 -0.79 14.27 -14.48
C ALA A 116 -2.05 14.96 -13.93
N PRO A 117 -2.07 16.28 -13.84
CA PRO A 117 -3.29 17.02 -13.51
C PRO A 117 -4.42 16.67 -14.48
N GLY A 118 -5.63 16.47 -13.95
CA GLY A 118 -6.80 16.10 -14.75
C GLY A 118 -6.89 14.62 -15.12
N ALA A 119 -6.02 13.76 -14.57
CA ALA A 119 -6.14 12.31 -14.73
C ALA A 119 -7.53 11.83 -14.27
N GLY A 120 -8.24 11.09 -15.14
CA GLY A 120 -9.64 10.75 -14.96
C GLY A 120 -9.91 9.27 -14.70
N LYS A 121 -9.00 8.36 -15.05
CA LYS A 121 -9.24 6.91 -14.94
C LYS A 121 -8.05 6.18 -14.37
N LEU A 122 -8.35 5.25 -13.47
CA LEU A 122 -7.39 4.31 -12.91
C LEU A 122 -7.84 2.89 -13.23
N THR A 123 -7.05 2.16 -14.02
CA THR A 123 -7.24 0.74 -14.25
C THR A 123 -6.37 -0.05 -13.29
N LEU A 124 -7.01 -0.90 -12.52
CA LEU A 124 -6.39 -1.76 -11.52
C LEU A 124 -5.75 -2.99 -12.17
N PRO A 125 -4.72 -3.59 -11.54
CA PRO A 125 -4.10 -4.80 -12.07
C PRO A 125 -5.08 -5.98 -12.08
N GLU A 126 -4.89 -6.92 -12.98
CA GLU A 126 -5.60 -8.20 -12.99
C GLU A 126 -4.79 -9.25 -12.23
N ASP A 127 -5.01 -9.33 -10.91
CA ASP A 127 -4.38 -10.30 -10.03
C ASP A 127 -5.30 -10.59 -8.84
N ALA A 128 -5.88 -11.80 -8.80
CA ALA A 128 -6.84 -12.23 -7.77
C ALA A 128 -6.29 -12.19 -6.33
N ASP A 129 -4.98 -12.13 -6.17
CA ASP A 129 -4.35 -12.05 -4.85
C ASP A 129 -4.19 -10.59 -4.37
N ILE A 130 -4.48 -9.60 -5.20
CA ILE A 130 -4.42 -8.18 -4.83
C ILE A 130 -5.79 -7.70 -4.35
N ASN A 131 -5.76 -7.06 -3.18
CA ASN A 131 -6.94 -6.51 -2.50
C ASN A 131 -6.77 -5.00 -2.36
N ILE A 132 -7.75 -4.24 -2.85
CA ILE A 132 -7.80 -2.78 -2.76
C ILE A 132 -8.87 -2.40 -1.73
N PHE A 133 -8.48 -1.59 -0.75
CA PHE A 133 -9.33 -1.17 0.37
C PHE A 133 -9.82 0.27 0.24
N ALA A 134 -9.00 1.13 -0.38
CA ALA A 134 -9.37 2.52 -0.64
C ALA A 134 -8.49 3.12 -1.73
N ILE A 135 -9.05 4.10 -2.43
CA ILE A 135 -8.35 4.93 -3.41
C ILE A 135 -8.62 6.39 -3.02
N THR A 136 -7.57 7.19 -2.94
CA THR A 136 -7.65 8.61 -2.58
C THR A 136 -6.83 9.42 -3.55
N VAL A 137 -7.37 10.50 -4.07
CA VAL A 137 -6.64 11.51 -4.86
C VAL A 137 -6.26 12.70 -3.99
N SER A 138 -5.15 13.33 -4.30
CA SER A 138 -4.65 14.50 -3.56
C SER A 138 -4.03 15.52 -4.49
N GLY A 139 -4.33 16.80 -4.26
CA GLY A 139 -3.66 17.95 -4.90
C GLY A 139 -2.46 18.45 -4.07
N ASN A 140 -2.12 17.78 -2.99
CA ASN A 140 -1.01 18.20 -2.14
C ASN A 140 0.33 17.74 -2.74
N ARG A 141 1.16 18.70 -3.13
CA ARG A 141 2.50 18.43 -3.68
C ARG A 141 3.48 17.86 -2.65
N ILE A 142 3.15 18.01 -1.37
CA ILE A 142 3.96 17.51 -0.25
C ILE A 142 3.12 16.46 0.46
N ASP A 143 3.60 15.26 0.58
CA ASP A 143 2.92 14.12 1.25
C ASP A 143 2.59 14.35 2.74
N GLY A 144 2.60 15.60 3.21
CA GLY A 144 2.40 15.93 4.61
C GLY A 144 3.50 15.39 5.55
N THR A 145 4.39 14.57 5.02
CA THR A 145 5.56 14.11 5.77
C THR A 145 6.65 15.16 5.68
N ARG A 146 7.03 15.70 6.82
CA ARG A 146 8.23 16.54 6.94
C ARG A 146 9.25 15.77 7.76
N TRP A 147 10.50 15.91 7.42
CA TRP A 147 11.57 15.46 8.29
C TRP A 147 11.43 16.17 9.64
N ALA A 148 11.36 15.41 10.73
CA ALA A 148 11.32 15.99 12.06
C ALA A 148 12.65 16.72 12.41
N CYS A 149 13.74 16.28 11.77
CA CYS A 149 15.05 16.91 11.81
C CYS A 149 15.81 16.58 10.52
N GLU A 150 16.67 17.46 10.08
CA GLU A 150 17.62 17.12 9.03
C GLU A 150 18.61 16.06 9.55
N PRO A 151 18.97 15.06 8.73
CA PRO A 151 19.99 14.09 9.10
C PRO A 151 21.28 14.87 9.36
N ARG A 152 21.75 14.89 10.59
CA ARG A 152 23.09 15.38 10.88
C ARG A 152 24.08 14.40 10.28
N ALA A 153 25.02 14.90 9.49
CA ALA A 153 26.18 14.11 9.10
C ALA A 153 26.83 13.58 10.40
N LEU A 154 26.91 12.27 10.51
CA LEU A 154 27.66 11.67 11.62
C LEU A 154 29.12 12.09 11.48
N PRO A 155 29.80 12.49 12.58
CA PRO A 155 31.21 12.76 12.51
C PRO A 155 31.92 11.50 12.06
N VAL A 156 32.82 11.65 11.08
CA VAL A 156 33.72 10.56 10.69
C VAL A 156 34.60 10.30 11.92
N ILE A 157 34.48 9.13 12.49
CA ILE A 157 35.38 8.68 13.55
C ILE A 157 36.64 8.19 12.81
N GLU A 158 37.70 8.98 12.87
CA GLU A 158 39.04 8.54 12.44
C GLU A 158 39.60 7.46 13.39
#